data_797adefb19d1570007204ee2879310e1
#
_entry.id   797adefb19d1570007204ee2879310e1
#
_cell.length_a   1.000
_cell.length_b   1.000
_cell.length_c   1.000
_cell.angle_alpha   90.00
_cell.angle_beta   90.00
_cell.angle_gamma   90.00
#
_symmetry.space_group_name_H-M   'P 1'
#
loop_
_entity.id
_entity.type
_entity.pdbx_description
1 polymer ?
#
loop_
_entity_poly.entity_id
_entity_poly.type
_entity_poly.pdbx_seq_one_letter_code
_entity_poly.pdbx_strand_id
1 'polypeptide(L)'
;MECTIDWLAASGMAFSAETGSGHLLSMDGAPDGGGRNLAPRPMETVLAGTGACTAYDVVLILKRGRHDVRSCRVKVRAERAPADPKVFTAIHLHFIVAGVGVPAQAVERAIALSHERYCSATIMLAKTAAITTSYELRAGEGAQT
;
A
#
# COMPACT_ATOMS: atom_id res chain seq x y z
N MET A 1 12.36 10.39 -11.50
CA MET A 1 11.28 9.35 -11.52
C MET A 1 10.24 9.83 -12.50
N GLU A 2 9.78 8.97 -13.42
CA GLU A 2 8.80 9.30 -14.45
C GLU A 2 7.85 8.13 -14.69
N CYS A 3 6.72 8.40 -15.29
CA CYS A 3 5.72 7.42 -15.66
C CYS A 3 4.92 7.97 -16.84
N THR A 4 4.66 7.15 -17.84
CA THR A 4 3.82 7.50 -18.99
C THR A 4 2.49 6.78 -18.87
N ILE A 5 1.38 7.50 -19.03
CA ILE A 5 0.04 6.95 -18.90
C ILE A 5 -0.71 7.17 -20.21
N ASP A 6 -1.22 6.07 -20.79
CA ASP A 6 -2.00 6.06 -22.02
C ASP A 6 -3.44 5.64 -21.76
N TRP A 7 -4.38 6.42 -22.24
CA TRP A 7 -5.78 6.03 -22.28
C TRP A 7 -6.03 5.06 -23.44
N LEU A 8 -6.64 3.93 -23.12
CA LEU A 8 -6.98 2.89 -24.08
C LEU A 8 -8.41 3.11 -24.58
N ALA A 9 -8.60 4.03 -25.53
CA ALA A 9 -9.91 4.52 -25.97
C ALA A 9 -10.89 3.40 -26.39
N ALA A 10 -10.41 2.32 -27.02
CA ALA A 10 -11.23 1.16 -27.39
C ALA A 10 -11.72 0.33 -26.20
N SER A 11 -11.19 0.56 -25.01
CA SER A 11 -11.46 -0.19 -23.78
C SER A 11 -12.25 0.60 -22.74
N GLY A 12 -12.97 1.65 -23.13
CA GLY A 12 -13.74 2.50 -22.23
C GLY A 12 -12.85 3.41 -21.40
N MET A 13 -12.83 3.25 -20.08
CA MET A 13 -12.00 4.04 -19.16
C MET A 13 -10.80 3.25 -18.64
N ALA A 14 -10.21 2.40 -19.48
CA ALA A 14 -8.99 1.69 -19.17
C ALA A 14 -7.74 2.53 -19.51
N PHE A 15 -6.70 2.35 -18.73
CA PHE A 15 -5.41 3.03 -18.88
C PHE A 15 -4.28 2.00 -18.72
N SER A 16 -3.21 2.20 -19.46
CA SER A 16 -1.91 1.58 -19.17
C SER A 16 -0.94 2.62 -18.65
N ALA A 17 -0.08 2.22 -17.74
CA ALA A 17 1.01 3.05 -17.26
C ALA A 17 2.32 2.29 -17.42
N GLU A 18 3.33 2.93 -18.02
CA GLU A 18 4.70 2.45 -18.06
C GLU A 18 5.52 3.27 -17.07
N THR A 19 6.18 2.58 -16.15
CA THR A 19 7.05 3.22 -15.15
C THR A 19 8.45 3.42 -15.71
N GLY A 20 9.20 4.40 -15.19
CA GLY A 20 10.59 4.61 -15.56
C GLY A 20 11.52 3.43 -15.27
N SER A 21 11.07 2.43 -14.52
CA SER A 21 11.77 1.16 -14.32
C SER A 21 11.40 0.07 -15.35
N GLY A 22 10.57 0.40 -16.35
CA GLY A 22 10.21 -0.48 -17.46
C GLY A 22 9.09 -1.48 -17.13
N HIS A 23 8.27 -1.22 -16.11
CA HIS A 23 7.16 -2.09 -15.74
C HIS A 23 5.82 -1.50 -16.15
N LEU A 24 4.90 -2.38 -16.54
CA LEU A 24 3.54 -2.02 -16.93
C LEU A 24 2.57 -2.20 -15.77
N LEU A 25 1.64 -1.26 -15.64
CA LEU A 25 0.55 -1.27 -14.70
C LEU A 25 -0.74 -0.91 -15.45
N SER A 26 -1.79 -1.70 -15.26
CA SER A 26 -3.11 -1.41 -15.83
C SER A 26 -4.04 -0.84 -14.77
N MET A 27 -4.90 0.09 -15.18
CA MET A 27 -5.96 0.67 -14.36
C MET A 27 -7.26 0.76 -15.16
N ASP A 28 -8.40 0.74 -14.49
CA ASP A 28 -9.71 0.89 -15.13
C ASP A 28 -10.65 1.72 -14.26
N GLY A 29 -11.66 2.26 -14.87
CA GLY A 29 -12.74 2.97 -14.20
C GLY A 29 -13.79 2.04 -13.60
N ALA A 30 -14.64 2.60 -12.74
CA ALA A 30 -15.85 1.94 -12.28
C ALA A 30 -16.88 1.85 -13.42
N PRO A 31 -17.80 0.84 -13.42
CA PRO A 31 -18.81 0.69 -14.48
C PRO A 31 -19.72 1.91 -14.64
N ASP A 32 -20.10 2.57 -13.55
CA ASP A 32 -20.90 3.81 -13.54
C ASP A 32 -20.14 5.02 -14.14
N GLY A 33 -18.82 4.95 -14.21
CA GLY A 33 -17.95 5.94 -14.85
C GLY A 33 -17.48 5.54 -16.25
N GLY A 34 -18.06 4.52 -16.87
CA GLY A 34 -17.71 4.05 -18.20
C GLY A 34 -16.55 3.04 -18.25
N GLY A 35 -16.08 2.58 -17.11
CA GLY A 35 -15.11 1.48 -16.99
C GLY A 35 -15.75 0.11 -17.09
N ARG A 36 -14.94 -0.93 -17.15
CA ARG A 36 -15.37 -2.34 -17.22
C ARG A 36 -14.97 -3.14 -15.98
N ASN A 37 -14.34 -2.50 -15.01
CA ASN A 37 -13.83 -3.13 -13.78
C ASN A 37 -12.87 -4.31 -14.07
N LEU A 38 -12.01 -4.17 -15.08
CA LEU A 38 -11.03 -5.19 -15.49
C LEU A 38 -9.66 -5.02 -14.85
N ALA A 39 -9.45 -3.89 -14.16
CA ALA A 39 -8.22 -3.56 -13.44
C ALA A 39 -8.53 -2.69 -12.23
N PRO A 40 -7.59 -2.52 -11.29
CA PRO A 40 -7.77 -1.62 -10.15
C PRO A 40 -8.02 -0.18 -10.61
N ARG A 41 -8.79 0.54 -9.82
CA ARG A 41 -9.03 1.98 -10.04
C ARG A 41 -7.78 2.78 -9.68
N PRO A 42 -7.57 3.95 -10.28
CA PRO A 42 -6.40 4.79 -9.97
C PRO A 42 -6.19 5.03 -8.48
N MET A 43 -7.25 5.35 -7.73
CA MET A 43 -7.14 5.57 -6.28
C MET A 43 -6.91 4.29 -5.47
N GLU A 44 -7.35 3.14 -5.94
CA GLU A 44 -6.98 1.84 -5.37
C GLU A 44 -5.49 1.54 -5.58
N THR A 45 -4.95 1.93 -6.74
CA THR A 45 -3.51 1.80 -7.03
C THR A 45 -2.66 2.69 -6.11
N VAL A 46 -3.10 3.92 -5.83
CA VAL A 46 -2.45 4.79 -4.84
C VAL A 46 -2.44 4.13 -3.46
N LEU A 47 -3.57 3.54 -3.06
CA LEU A 47 -3.70 2.87 -1.77
C LEU A 47 -2.84 1.61 -1.69
N ALA A 48 -2.82 0.79 -2.75
CA ALA A 48 -1.98 -0.40 -2.85
C ALA A 48 -0.49 -0.03 -2.79
N GLY A 49 -0.07 1.00 -3.54
CA GLY A 49 1.29 1.52 -3.48
C GLY A 49 1.69 2.01 -2.09
N THR A 50 0.77 2.66 -1.39
CA THR A 50 0.98 3.09 0.01
C THR A 50 1.19 1.90 0.93
N GLY A 51 0.34 0.87 0.83
CA GLY A 51 0.49 -0.35 1.62
C GLY A 51 1.81 -1.07 1.34
N ALA A 52 2.20 -1.16 0.06
CA ALA A 52 3.47 -1.78 -0.33
C ALA A 52 4.68 -0.97 0.15
N CYS A 53 4.63 0.36 0.07
CA CYS A 53 5.70 1.24 0.53
C CYS A 53 6.00 1.03 2.02
N THR A 54 4.99 1.06 2.86
CA THR A 54 5.18 0.86 4.31
C THR A 54 5.56 -0.59 4.66
N ALA A 55 4.99 -1.59 3.96
CA ALA A 55 5.38 -3.00 4.15
C ALA A 55 6.86 -3.23 3.82
N TYR A 56 7.35 -2.62 2.74
CA TYR A 56 8.76 -2.67 2.36
C TYR A 56 9.66 -2.17 3.49
N ASP A 57 9.34 -1.01 4.06
CA ASP A 57 10.12 -0.45 5.17
C ASP A 57 10.12 -1.36 6.39
N VAL A 58 8.94 -1.84 6.81
CA VAL A 58 8.80 -2.73 7.98
C VAL A 58 9.64 -3.99 7.79
N VAL A 59 9.54 -4.64 6.64
CA VAL A 59 10.34 -5.85 6.35
C VAL A 59 11.83 -5.53 6.34
N LEU A 60 12.23 -4.42 5.72
CA LEU A 60 13.63 -4.01 5.64
C LEU A 60 14.22 -3.71 7.03
N ILE A 61 13.47 -2.97 7.87
CA ILE A 61 13.90 -2.62 9.23
C ILE A 61 14.07 -3.89 10.07
N LEU A 62 13.09 -4.79 10.02
CA LEU A 62 13.15 -6.06 10.76
C LEU A 62 14.31 -6.95 10.29
N LYS A 63 14.55 -7.06 8.97
CA LYS A 63 15.69 -7.80 8.43
C LYS A 63 17.03 -7.18 8.82
N ARG A 64 17.17 -5.86 8.78
CA ARG A 64 18.36 -5.15 9.27
C ARG A 64 18.60 -5.34 10.76
N GLY A 65 17.53 -5.49 11.53
CA GLY A 65 17.57 -5.89 12.94
C GLY A 65 17.92 -7.38 13.15
N ARG A 66 18.20 -8.14 12.07
CA ARG A 66 18.52 -9.58 12.08
C ARG A 66 17.39 -10.45 12.61
N HIS A 67 16.14 -9.99 12.48
CA HIS A 67 14.97 -10.79 12.84
C HIS A 67 14.59 -11.74 11.69
N ASP A 68 14.19 -12.96 12.03
CA ASP A 68 13.76 -13.98 11.07
C ASP A 68 12.30 -13.75 10.66
N VAL A 69 12.09 -12.74 9.82
CA VAL A 69 10.77 -12.39 9.27
C VAL A 69 10.46 -13.31 8.10
N ARG A 70 9.32 -13.98 8.14
CA ARG A 70 8.86 -14.94 7.12
C ARG A 70 7.78 -14.37 6.22
N SER A 71 6.88 -13.56 6.77
CA SER A 71 5.87 -12.86 5.99
C SER A 71 5.50 -11.51 6.59
N CYS A 72 5.01 -10.62 5.71
CA CYS A 72 4.39 -9.37 6.10
C CYS A 72 3.22 -9.11 5.15
N ARG A 73 2.01 -9.02 5.70
CA ARG A 73 0.80 -8.64 4.98
C ARG A 73 0.27 -7.35 5.57
N VAL A 74 -0.12 -6.41 4.70
CA VAL A 74 -0.77 -5.18 5.14
C VAL A 74 -2.19 -5.14 4.56
N LYS A 75 -3.18 -5.06 5.44
CA LYS A 75 -4.56 -4.77 5.06
C LYS A 75 -4.76 -3.27 5.17
N VAL A 76 -5.14 -2.64 4.08
CA VAL A 76 -5.35 -1.19 4.02
C VAL A 76 -6.84 -0.91 3.88
N ARG A 77 -7.36 -0.04 4.73
CA ARG A 77 -8.73 0.51 4.64
C ARG A 77 -8.63 2.02 4.58
N ALA A 78 -9.45 2.64 3.75
CA ALA A 78 -9.46 4.09 3.62
C ALA A 78 -10.88 4.61 3.51
N GLU A 79 -11.08 5.82 4.01
CA GLU A 79 -12.27 6.63 3.81
C GLU A 79 -11.90 7.81 2.90
N ARG A 80 -12.88 8.24 2.10
CA ARG A 80 -12.73 9.38 1.19
C ARG A 80 -13.76 10.45 1.52
N ALA A 81 -13.43 11.70 1.20
CA ALA A 81 -14.38 12.79 1.28
C ALA A 81 -15.65 12.48 0.47
N PRO A 82 -16.86 12.81 0.97
CA PRO A 82 -18.11 12.52 0.30
C PRO A 82 -18.33 13.38 -0.96
N ALA A 83 -17.71 14.55 -1.00
CA ALA A 83 -17.78 15.50 -2.12
C ALA A 83 -16.41 15.66 -2.79
N ASP A 84 -16.41 16.15 -4.03
CA ASP A 84 -15.18 16.44 -4.77
C ASP A 84 -14.42 17.64 -4.17
N PRO A 85 -13.08 17.51 -4.15
CA PRO A 85 -12.27 16.35 -4.50
C PRO A 85 -12.36 15.26 -3.45
N LYS A 86 -12.62 14.03 -3.88
CA LYS A 86 -12.77 12.85 -3.01
C LYS A 86 -11.40 12.34 -2.53
N VAL A 87 -10.68 13.19 -1.81
CA VAL A 87 -9.38 12.83 -1.19
C VAL A 87 -9.58 11.76 -0.10
N PHE A 88 -8.53 11.05 0.23
CA PHE A 88 -8.52 10.21 1.43
C PHE A 88 -8.59 11.10 2.67
N THR A 89 -9.50 10.77 3.58
CA THR A 89 -9.69 11.45 4.88
C THR A 89 -9.19 10.62 6.05
N ALA A 90 -9.23 9.30 5.93
CA ALA A 90 -8.66 8.37 6.90
C ALA A 90 -8.07 7.15 6.18
N ILE A 91 -6.95 6.65 6.67
CA ILE A 91 -6.30 5.43 6.19
C ILE A 91 -5.87 4.61 7.40
N HIS A 92 -6.33 3.36 7.48
CA HIS A 92 -5.90 2.41 8.50
C HIS A 92 -5.04 1.31 7.87
N LEU A 93 -3.86 1.08 8.42
CA LEU A 93 -2.89 0.08 8.00
C LEU A 93 -2.78 -1.01 9.08
N HIS A 94 -3.31 -2.19 8.81
CA HIS A 94 -3.21 -3.33 9.71
C HIS A 94 -2.13 -4.30 9.21
N PHE A 95 -1.05 -4.44 9.98
CA PHE A 95 0.09 -5.30 9.65
C PHE A 95 -0.11 -6.68 10.27
N ILE A 96 0.08 -7.72 9.46
CA ILE A 96 0.17 -9.11 9.93
C ILE A 96 1.58 -9.58 9.61
N VAL A 97 2.42 -9.66 10.64
CA VAL A 97 3.82 -10.06 10.52
C VAL A 97 3.98 -11.46 11.08
N ALA A 98 4.67 -12.33 10.35
CA ALA A 98 5.02 -13.66 10.85
C ALA A 98 6.54 -13.86 10.80
N GLY A 99 7.06 -14.55 11.80
CA GLY A 99 8.49 -14.84 11.90
C GLY A 99 8.84 -15.69 13.11
N VAL A 100 10.10 -16.12 13.17
CA VAL A 100 10.60 -16.95 14.27
C VAL A 100 11.30 -16.06 15.28
N GLY A 101 10.78 -16.03 16.52
CA GLY A 101 11.39 -15.28 17.60
C GLY A 101 11.43 -13.74 17.37
N VAL A 102 10.55 -13.21 16.52
CA VAL A 102 10.46 -11.76 16.29
C VAL A 102 9.81 -11.11 17.50
N PRO A 103 10.49 -10.17 18.19
CA PRO A 103 9.89 -9.48 19.34
C PRO A 103 8.79 -8.52 18.89
N ALA A 104 7.68 -8.45 19.64
CA ALA A 104 6.59 -7.50 19.38
C ALA A 104 7.11 -6.05 19.33
N GLN A 105 7.99 -5.67 20.25
CA GLN A 105 8.60 -4.34 20.27
C GLN A 105 9.38 -4.01 18.98
N ALA A 106 10.01 -5.00 18.35
CA ALA A 106 10.71 -4.78 17.08
C ALA A 106 9.71 -4.46 15.95
N VAL A 107 8.56 -5.14 15.92
CA VAL A 107 7.49 -4.86 14.97
C VAL A 107 6.88 -3.48 15.19
N GLU A 108 6.55 -3.13 16.42
CA GLU A 108 6.03 -1.80 16.79
C GLU A 108 6.99 -0.69 16.35
N ARG A 109 8.27 -0.84 16.66
CA ARG A 109 9.30 0.12 16.28
C ARG A 109 9.46 0.22 14.75
N ALA A 110 9.40 -0.89 14.04
CA ALA A 110 9.52 -0.89 12.59
C ALA A 110 8.35 -0.15 11.93
N ILE A 111 7.12 -0.38 12.41
CA ILE A 111 5.91 0.32 11.94
C ILE A 111 6.00 1.81 12.24
N ALA A 112 6.35 2.20 13.46
CA ALA A 112 6.50 3.59 13.86
C ALA A 112 7.56 4.32 12.99
N LEU A 113 8.74 3.72 12.81
CA LEU A 113 9.80 4.29 11.99
C LEU A 113 9.39 4.44 10.52
N SER A 114 8.67 3.47 9.95
CA SER A 114 8.14 3.58 8.59
C SER A 114 7.22 4.79 8.49
N HIS A 115 6.22 4.86 9.36
CA HIS A 115 5.20 5.91 9.32
C HIS A 115 5.77 7.32 9.60
N GLU A 116 6.67 7.45 10.57
CA GLU A 116 7.18 8.74 11.02
C GLU A 116 8.33 9.28 10.14
N ARG A 117 9.09 8.39 9.49
CA ARG A 117 10.37 8.78 8.93
C ARG A 117 10.69 8.29 7.52
N TYR A 118 10.23 7.09 7.12
CA TYR A 118 10.74 6.46 5.89
C TYR A 118 9.70 6.33 4.79
N CYS A 119 8.46 6.01 5.09
CA CYS A 119 7.45 5.79 4.06
C CYS A 119 6.98 7.11 3.44
N SER A 120 7.53 7.43 2.27
CA SER A 120 7.16 8.64 1.53
C SER A 120 5.65 8.71 1.27
N ALA A 121 5.02 7.58 0.95
CA ALA A 121 3.59 7.54 0.64
C ALA A 121 2.73 7.91 1.86
N THR A 122 2.97 7.30 3.03
CA THR A 122 2.19 7.62 4.24
C THR A 122 2.45 9.05 4.72
N ILE A 123 3.69 9.54 4.63
CA ILE A 123 4.04 10.92 5.01
C ILE A 123 3.35 11.93 4.08
N MET A 124 3.29 11.68 2.77
CA MET A 124 2.57 12.55 1.84
C MET A 124 1.06 12.54 2.12
N LEU A 125 0.46 11.36 2.25
CA LEU A 125 -0.98 11.21 2.46
C LEU A 125 -1.44 11.70 3.84
N ALA A 126 -0.57 11.69 4.85
CA ALA A 126 -0.85 12.26 6.16
C ALA A 126 -1.11 13.78 6.14
N LYS A 127 -0.84 14.45 5.01
CA LYS A 127 -1.20 15.87 4.85
C LYS A 127 -2.70 16.10 4.67
N THR A 128 -3.43 15.08 4.23
CA THR A 128 -4.88 15.16 3.98
C THR A 128 -5.68 14.09 4.74
N ALA A 129 -5.05 13.00 5.15
CA ALA A 129 -5.71 11.86 5.79
C ALA A 129 -5.16 11.59 7.18
N ALA A 130 -6.04 11.24 8.13
CA ALA A 130 -5.63 10.66 9.40
C ALA A 130 -5.13 9.23 9.17
N ILE A 131 -3.86 8.96 9.47
CA ILE A 131 -3.26 7.63 9.29
C ILE A 131 -3.16 6.94 10.65
N THR A 132 -3.70 5.72 10.74
CA THR A 132 -3.63 4.88 11.93
C THR A 132 -3.05 3.51 11.58
N THR A 133 -2.40 2.89 12.54
CA THR A 133 -1.78 1.58 12.39
C THR A 133 -2.20 0.63 13.48
N SER A 134 -2.23 -0.65 13.15
CA SER A 134 -2.34 -1.74 14.11
C SER A 134 -1.56 -2.95 13.60
N TYR A 135 -1.26 -3.91 14.44
CA TYR A 135 -0.55 -5.10 14.00
C TYR A 135 -0.98 -6.36 14.72
N GLU A 136 -0.69 -7.48 14.09
CA GLU A 136 -0.77 -8.83 14.62
C GLU A 136 0.58 -9.51 14.38
N LEU A 137 1.15 -10.12 15.40
CA LEU A 137 2.36 -10.93 15.30
C LEU A 137 2.00 -12.41 15.40
N ARG A 138 2.40 -13.19 14.40
CA ARG A 138 2.17 -14.63 14.33
C ARG A 138 3.47 -15.40 14.46
N ALA A 139 3.43 -16.55 15.11
CA ALA A 139 4.54 -17.49 15.08
C ALA A 139 4.75 -17.97 13.63
N GLY A 140 6.02 -18.11 13.22
CA GLY A 140 6.39 -18.27 11.83
C GLY A 140 6.09 -19.62 11.22
N GLU A 141 4.83 -19.88 10.90
CA GLU A 141 4.51 -20.81 9.82
C GLU A 141 4.51 -20.03 8.51
N GLY A 142 5.23 -20.56 7.50
CA GLY A 142 5.39 -19.89 6.21
C GLY A 142 4.04 -19.56 5.58
N ALA A 143 4.01 -18.44 4.84
CA ALA A 143 2.87 -18.07 4.04
C ALA A 143 2.47 -19.25 3.15
N GLN A 144 1.33 -19.86 3.42
CA GLN A 144 0.66 -20.63 2.41
C GLN A 144 0.13 -19.64 1.39
N THR A 145 0.65 -19.74 0.19
CA THR A 145 0.24 -19.04 -1.03
C THR A 145 -1.23 -19.24 -1.31
#